data_8c60d1c00e098020c6f713e0e12fd733
#
_entry.id   8c60d1c00e098020c6f713e0e12fd733
#
_cell.length_a   1.000
_cell.length_b   1.000
_cell.length_c   1.000
_cell.angle_alpha   90.00
_cell.angle_beta   90.00
_cell.angle_gamma   90.00
#
_symmetry.space_group_name_H-M   'P 1'
#
loop_
_entity.id
_entity.type
_entity.pdbx_description
1 polymer ?
#
loop_
_entity_poly.entity_id
_entity_poly.type
_entity_poly.pdbx_seq_one_letter_code
_entity_poly.pdbx_strand_id
1 'polypeptide(L)'
;LFLGIIVGIIIGALSCASWAEVVDKIPYILGLGIKMGAVMELIPRITSLFIEGLKPISDATRELINRKFKGAKGLTIGMSPALVIGHPTTLVVSLLLIPVTLLLAVVLPGNQFLPLASLAGMFYVFPMILPITKGNVVKTFIIGFIMLLMGLLLVTNLAPFFTQAAQDVYLRTGDAAVAIPAGFEGGALDFASSPLAWIIFHLTYSLKWIGAGILVIFTFFLMMRNRRSITMDNK
;
A
#
# COMPACT_ATOMS: atom_id res chain seq x y z
N LEU A 1 4.47 19.32 -10.03
CA LEU A 1 3.27 19.98 -10.53
C LEU A 1 2.89 19.49 -11.94
N PHE A 2 3.73 19.69 -12.98
CA PHE A 2 3.41 19.33 -14.38
C PHE A 2 3.06 17.86 -14.56
N LEU A 3 3.81 16.94 -13.95
CA LEU A 3 3.55 15.51 -14.04
C LEU A 3 2.17 15.15 -13.45
N GLY A 4 1.79 15.77 -12.33
CA GLY A 4 0.47 15.57 -11.73
C GLY A 4 -0.68 16.06 -12.64
N ILE A 5 -0.48 17.19 -13.31
CA ILE A 5 -1.45 17.72 -14.26
C ILE A 5 -1.64 16.75 -15.43
N ILE A 6 -0.54 16.27 -16.02
CA ILE A 6 -0.57 15.33 -17.14
C ILE A 6 -1.27 14.02 -16.74
N VAL A 7 -0.88 13.44 -15.61
CA VAL A 7 -1.49 12.20 -15.10
C VAL A 7 -2.98 12.40 -14.81
N GLY A 8 -3.36 13.52 -14.17
CA GLY A 8 -4.75 13.83 -13.90
C GLY A 8 -5.60 13.99 -15.17
N ILE A 9 -5.05 14.63 -16.20
CA ILE A 9 -5.71 14.74 -17.51
C ILE A 9 -5.87 13.36 -18.16
N ILE A 10 -4.84 12.52 -18.14
CA ILE A 10 -4.89 11.16 -18.69
C ILE A 10 -5.96 10.33 -17.98
N ILE A 11 -5.98 10.35 -16.65
CA ILE A 11 -6.98 9.61 -15.85
C ILE A 11 -8.38 10.13 -16.15
N GLY A 12 -8.56 11.45 -16.22
CA GLY A 12 -9.84 12.06 -16.55
C GLY A 12 -10.33 11.70 -17.95
N ALA A 13 -9.44 11.66 -18.93
CA ALA A 13 -9.77 11.24 -20.29
C ALA A 13 -10.12 9.75 -20.39
N LEU A 14 -9.35 8.89 -19.70
CA LEU A 14 -9.61 7.43 -19.64
C LEU A 14 -10.90 7.07 -18.91
N SER A 15 -11.43 7.96 -18.07
CA SER A 15 -12.72 7.74 -17.39
C SER A 15 -13.93 7.93 -18.29
N CYS A 16 -13.74 8.45 -19.51
CA CYS A 16 -14.80 8.67 -20.49
C CYS A 16 -14.93 7.45 -21.42
N ALA A 17 -16.17 7.07 -21.71
CA ALA A 17 -16.45 5.90 -22.56
C ALA A 17 -16.33 6.19 -24.07
N SER A 18 -16.41 7.47 -24.48
CA SER A 18 -16.35 7.89 -25.90
C SER A 18 -15.67 9.25 -26.07
N TRP A 19 -15.18 9.51 -27.29
CA TRP A 19 -14.60 10.81 -27.63
C TRP A 19 -15.55 11.99 -27.48
N ALA A 20 -16.84 11.78 -27.75
CA ALA A 20 -17.86 12.82 -27.54
C ALA A 20 -17.96 13.20 -26.05
N GLU A 21 -17.90 12.23 -25.17
CA GLU A 21 -17.93 12.44 -23.72
C GLU A 21 -16.66 13.15 -23.22
N VAL A 22 -15.50 12.88 -23.83
CA VAL A 22 -14.25 13.61 -23.53
C VAL A 22 -14.42 15.11 -23.83
N VAL A 23 -15.01 15.45 -24.97
CA VAL A 23 -15.22 16.84 -25.39
C VAL A 23 -16.18 17.55 -24.44
N ASP A 24 -17.28 16.92 -24.06
CA ASP A 24 -18.25 17.49 -23.12
C ASP A 24 -17.67 17.67 -21.70
N LYS A 25 -16.75 16.80 -21.30
CA LYS A 25 -16.14 16.81 -19.96
C LYS A 25 -14.77 17.50 -19.90
N ILE A 26 -14.34 18.22 -20.94
CA ILE A 26 -13.05 18.96 -20.94
C ILE A 26 -12.83 19.78 -19.67
N PRO A 27 -13.79 20.60 -19.18
CA PRO A 27 -13.58 21.37 -17.96
C PRO A 27 -13.35 20.51 -16.72
N TYR A 28 -14.02 19.36 -16.63
CA TYR A 28 -13.84 18.39 -15.56
C TYR A 28 -12.45 17.74 -15.62
N ILE A 29 -12.02 17.31 -16.80
CA ILE A 29 -10.72 16.66 -17.04
C ILE A 29 -9.59 17.61 -16.71
N LEU A 30 -9.66 18.87 -17.15
CA LEU A 30 -8.68 19.89 -16.82
C LEU A 30 -8.69 20.22 -15.33
N GLY A 31 -9.87 20.32 -14.73
CA GLY A 31 -10.01 20.52 -13.28
C GLY A 31 -9.40 19.39 -12.47
N LEU A 32 -9.53 18.13 -12.91
CA LEU A 32 -8.89 16.97 -12.30
C LEU A 32 -7.36 17.05 -12.43
N GLY A 33 -6.86 17.45 -13.60
CA GLY A 33 -5.43 17.69 -13.82
C GLY A 33 -4.86 18.73 -12.86
N ILE A 34 -5.52 19.87 -12.72
CA ILE A 34 -5.10 20.95 -11.80
C ILE A 34 -5.11 20.46 -10.35
N LYS A 35 -6.17 19.74 -9.93
CA LYS A 35 -6.26 19.18 -8.58
C LYS A 35 -5.12 18.18 -8.30
N MET A 36 -4.82 17.29 -9.23
CA MET A 36 -3.71 16.34 -9.10
C MET A 36 -2.36 17.03 -9.06
N GLY A 37 -2.15 18.06 -9.89
CA GLY A 37 -0.95 18.89 -9.84
C GLY A 37 -0.78 19.60 -8.48
N ALA A 38 -1.86 20.18 -7.97
CA ALA A 38 -1.86 20.86 -6.66
C ALA A 38 -1.54 19.87 -5.52
N VAL A 39 -2.14 18.69 -5.53
CA VAL A 39 -1.87 17.62 -4.55
C VAL A 39 -0.39 17.22 -4.55
N MET A 40 0.22 17.02 -5.74
CA MET A 40 1.64 16.70 -5.85
C MET A 40 2.58 17.78 -5.34
N GLU A 41 2.17 19.03 -5.34
CA GLU A 41 2.96 20.15 -4.82
C GLU A 41 2.73 20.37 -3.32
N LEU A 42 1.46 20.32 -2.88
CA LEU A 42 1.09 20.66 -1.51
C LEU A 42 1.44 19.55 -0.51
N ILE A 43 1.22 18.28 -0.86
CA ILE A 43 1.47 17.16 0.06
C ILE A 43 2.94 17.10 0.52
N PRO A 44 3.97 17.19 -0.36
CA PRO A 44 5.36 17.18 0.09
C PRO A 44 5.69 18.35 1.02
N ARG A 45 5.15 19.54 0.74
CA ARG A 45 5.38 20.72 1.58
C ARG A 45 4.78 20.56 2.97
N ILE A 46 3.52 20.10 3.04
CA ILE A 46 2.84 19.84 4.31
C ILE A 46 3.60 18.75 5.10
N THR A 47 4.00 17.68 4.44
CA THR A 47 4.75 16.58 5.07
C THR A 47 6.11 17.06 5.59
N SER A 48 6.82 17.93 4.85
CA SER A 48 8.09 18.52 5.31
C SER A 48 7.90 19.31 6.61
N LEU A 49 6.86 20.13 6.69
CA LEU A 49 6.52 20.87 7.91
C LEU A 49 6.23 19.95 9.10
N PHE A 50 5.51 18.83 8.86
CA PHE A 50 5.28 17.82 9.90
C PHE A 50 6.57 17.18 10.39
N ILE A 51 7.47 16.80 9.46
CA ILE A 51 8.77 16.20 9.80
C ILE A 51 9.62 17.19 10.61
N GLU A 52 9.67 18.45 10.20
CA GLU A 52 10.39 19.51 10.92
C GLU A 52 9.82 19.71 12.32
N GLY A 53 8.50 19.73 12.47
CA GLY A 53 7.83 19.88 13.77
C GLY A 53 8.02 18.66 14.69
N LEU A 54 8.15 17.45 14.14
CA LEU A 54 8.36 16.22 14.91
C LEU A 54 9.81 15.97 15.28
N LYS A 55 10.77 16.57 14.56
CA LYS A 55 12.20 16.36 14.79
C LYS A 55 12.65 16.63 16.22
N PRO A 56 12.32 17.79 16.85
CA PRO A 56 12.71 18.08 18.22
C PRO A 56 12.13 17.08 19.23
N ILE A 57 10.91 16.58 19.01
CA ILE A 57 10.29 15.55 19.85
C ILE A 57 11.03 14.23 19.71
N SER A 58 11.38 13.84 18.49
CA SER A 58 12.14 12.62 18.20
C SER A 58 13.54 12.68 18.84
N ASP A 59 14.22 13.81 18.73
CA ASP A 59 15.57 14.00 19.30
C ASP A 59 15.53 13.99 20.84
N ALA A 60 14.56 14.67 21.46
CA ALA A 60 14.35 14.63 22.90
C ALA A 60 14.02 13.21 23.43
N THR A 61 13.18 12.48 22.69
CA THR A 61 12.84 11.09 23.03
C THR A 61 14.06 10.19 22.94
N ARG A 62 14.89 10.32 21.89
CA ARG A 62 16.13 9.58 21.72
C ARG A 62 17.10 9.86 22.86
N GLU A 63 17.25 11.13 23.27
CA GLU A 63 18.11 11.50 24.39
C GLU A 63 17.61 10.90 25.72
N LEU A 64 16.29 10.97 25.97
CA LEU A 64 15.68 10.38 27.16
C LEU A 64 15.91 8.87 27.25
N ILE A 65 15.74 8.17 26.13
CA ILE A 65 15.97 6.71 26.04
C ILE A 65 17.43 6.38 26.26
N ASN A 66 18.37 7.11 25.66
CA ASN A 66 19.81 6.91 25.84
C ASN A 66 20.26 7.15 27.29
N ARG A 67 19.62 8.11 27.99
CA ARG A 67 19.89 8.37 29.42
C ARG A 67 19.34 7.27 30.32
N LYS A 68 18.10 6.79 30.09
CA LYS A 68 17.44 5.78 30.94
C LYS A 68 17.90 4.36 30.68
N PHE A 69 18.25 4.03 29.44
CA PHE A 69 18.62 2.66 29.02
C PHE A 69 20.05 2.64 28.50
N LYS A 70 21.00 2.53 29.43
CA LYS A 70 22.48 2.55 29.17
C LYS A 70 23.00 1.44 28.23
N GLY A 71 22.16 0.61 27.63
CA GLY A 71 22.51 -0.44 26.67
C GLY A 71 21.82 -0.35 25.32
N ALA A 72 20.97 0.64 25.10
CA ALA A 72 20.13 0.76 23.91
C ALA A 72 20.82 1.58 22.79
N LYS A 73 22.09 1.28 22.49
CA LYS A 73 22.79 1.87 21.35
C LYS A 73 22.10 1.40 20.05
N GLY A 74 21.63 2.37 19.25
CA GLY A 74 21.04 2.07 17.94
C GLY A 74 19.50 1.93 17.90
N LEU A 75 18.79 2.32 18.97
CA LEU A 75 17.33 2.42 18.91
C LEU A 75 16.91 3.44 17.86
N THR A 76 16.18 2.96 16.83
CA THR A 76 15.51 3.77 15.83
C THR A 76 14.07 3.97 16.23
N ILE A 77 13.61 5.21 16.22
CA ILE A 77 12.19 5.52 16.45
C ILE A 77 11.46 5.21 15.16
N GLY A 78 10.53 4.25 15.19
CA GLY A 78 9.67 3.94 14.05
C GLY A 78 8.74 5.11 13.76
N MET A 79 8.75 5.59 12.52
CA MET A 79 7.82 6.60 12.03
C MET A 79 6.72 5.93 11.22
N SER A 80 5.52 6.50 11.27
CA SER A 80 4.42 6.01 10.44
C SER A 80 4.76 6.11 8.95
N PRO A 81 4.45 5.10 8.13
CA PRO A 81 4.59 5.18 6.67
C PRO A 81 3.90 6.40 6.06
N ALA A 82 2.86 6.92 6.71
CA ALA A 82 2.15 8.13 6.30
C ALA A 82 3.07 9.36 6.12
N LEU A 83 4.14 9.46 6.89
CA LEU A 83 5.12 10.55 6.76
C LEU A 83 5.95 10.45 5.48
N VAL A 84 6.14 9.24 4.97
CA VAL A 84 6.91 8.97 3.74
C VAL A 84 6.04 9.11 2.48
N ILE A 85 4.71 9.11 2.62
CA ILE A 85 3.78 9.35 1.51
C ILE A 85 4.07 10.69 0.84
N GLY A 86 4.42 11.73 1.62
CA GLY A 86 4.79 13.04 1.10
C GLY A 86 6.12 13.10 0.36
N HIS A 87 6.90 12.02 0.31
CA HIS A 87 8.14 12.02 -0.43
C HIS A 87 7.87 12.13 -1.94
N PRO A 88 8.57 13.02 -2.69
CA PRO A 88 8.31 13.26 -4.11
C PRO A 88 8.30 11.99 -4.95
N THR A 89 9.24 11.08 -4.72
CA THR A 89 9.33 9.79 -5.43
C THR A 89 8.10 8.92 -5.19
N THR A 90 7.59 8.86 -3.95
CA THR A 90 6.37 8.10 -3.61
C THR A 90 5.19 8.64 -4.40
N LEU A 91 4.98 9.96 -4.39
CA LEU A 91 3.87 10.60 -5.09
C LEU A 91 3.95 10.38 -6.60
N VAL A 92 5.13 10.61 -7.19
CA VAL A 92 5.33 10.42 -8.64
C VAL A 92 5.04 8.98 -9.04
N VAL A 93 5.64 8.00 -8.34
CA VAL A 93 5.50 6.60 -8.69
C VAL A 93 4.08 6.09 -8.45
N SER A 94 3.44 6.47 -7.34
CA SER A 94 2.06 6.09 -7.06
C SER A 94 1.11 6.59 -8.14
N LEU A 95 1.23 7.87 -8.53
CA LEU A 95 0.38 8.44 -9.58
C LEU A 95 0.62 7.81 -10.95
N LEU A 96 1.87 7.51 -11.30
CA LEU A 96 2.17 6.81 -12.57
C LEU A 96 1.63 5.38 -12.57
N LEU A 97 1.65 4.69 -11.44
CA LEU A 97 1.20 3.31 -11.35
C LEU A 97 -0.33 3.17 -11.27
N ILE A 98 -1.08 4.22 -10.92
CA ILE A 98 -2.55 4.17 -10.96
C ILE A 98 -3.09 3.76 -12.35
N PRO A 99 -2.82 4.49 -13.44
CA PRO A 99 -3.29 4.09 -14.76
C PRO A 99 -2.68 2.76 -15.23
N VAL A 100 -1.43 2.49 -14.86
CA VAL A 100 -0.77 1.22 -15.17
C VAL A 100 -1.46 0.05 -14.49
N THR A 101 -1.88 0.21 -13.23
CA THR A 101 -2.61 -0.82 -12.49
C THR A 101 -3.97 -1.12 -13.11
N LEU A 102 -4.69 -0.09 -13.55
CA LEU A 102 -5.95 -0.27 -14.26
C LEU A 102 -5.75 -1.00 -15.58
N LEU A 103 -4.73 -0.63 -16.33
CA LEU A 103 -4.36 -1.32 -17.58
C LEU A 103 -4.00 -2.78 -17.31
N LEU A 104 -3.16 -3.05 -16.31
CA LEU A 104 -2.79 -4.40 -15.91
C LEU A 104 -4.01 -5.22 -15.49
N ALA A 105 -4.93 -4.62 -14.73
CA ALA A 105 -6.14 -5.31 -14.27
C ALA A 105 -7.02 -5.79 -15.43
N VAL A 106 -7.01 -5.07 -16.56
CA VAL A 106 -7.79 -5.44 -17.76
C VAL A 106 -7.02 -6.43 -18.65
N VAL A 107 -5.69 -6.24 -18.82
CA VAL A 107 -4.89 -7.01 -19.78
C VAL A 107 -4.36 -8.31 -19.21
N LEU A 108 -4.21 -8.40 -17.87
CA LEU A 108 -3.58 -9.55 -17.21
C LEU A 108 -4.49 -10.80 -17.30
N PRO A 109 -4.06 -11.87 -18.00
CA PRO A 109 -4.85 -13.08 -18.11
C PRO A 109 -5.02 -13.74 -16.74
N GLY A 110 -6.24 -14.17 -16.44
CA GLY A 110 -6.58 -14.79 -15.17
C GLY A 110 -6.85 -13.82 -14.02
N ASN A 111 -6.72 -12.53 -14.23
CA ASN A 111 -7.15 -11.53 -13.26
C ASN A 111 -8.67 -11.32 -13.33
N GLN A 112 -9.34 -11.40 -12.17
CA GLN A 112 -10.79 -11.16 -12.02
C GLN A 112 -11.07 -9.96 -11.13
N PHE A 113 -10.05 -9.21 -10.74
CA PHE A 113 -10.14 -8.11 -9.79
C PHE A 113 -9.83 -6.77 -10.44
N LEU A 114 -10.74 -5.81 -10.29
CA LEU A 114 -10.54 -4.42 -10.71
C LEU A 114 -10.40 -3.53 -9.47
N PRO A 115 -9.20 -3.02 -9.17
CA PRO A 115 -8.87 -2.39 -7.88
C PRO A 115 -9.31 -0.92 -7.79
N LEU A 116 -10.56 -0.58 -8.11
CA LEU A 116 -11.02 0.81 -8.15
C LEU A 116 -10.93 1.51 -6.78
N ALA A 117 -11.43 0.86 -5.73
CA ALA A 117 -11.40 1.41 -4.38
C ALA A 117 -10.00 1.40 -3.77
N SER A 118 -9.21 0.37 -4.08
CA SER A 118 -7.85 0.19 -3.53
C SER A 118 -6.81 1.15 -4.11
N LEU A 119 -7.11 1.84 -5.22
CA LEU A 119 -6.20 2.83 -5.81
C LEU A 119 -5.87 3.97 -4.85
N ALA A 120 -6.80 4.35 -3.98
CA ALA A 120 -6.56 5.36 -2.95
C ALA A 120 -5.51 4.92 -1.92
N GLY A 121 -5.42 3.62 -1.62
CA GLY A 121 -4.43 3.02 -0.72
C GLY A 121 -3.05 2.84 -1.32
N MET A 122 -2.88 3.04 -2.62
CA MET A 122 -1.62 2.78 -3.33
C MET A 122 -0.44 3.59 -2.82
N PHE A 123 -0.68 4.81 -2.33
CA PHE A 123 0.34 5.65 -1.73
C PHE A 123 1.02 5.02 -0.48
N TYR A 124 0.35 4.11 0.21
CA TYR A 124 0.89 3.43 1.41
C TYR A 124 1.82 2.26 1.10
N VAL A 125 1.81 1.76 -0.14
CA VAL A 125 2.63 0.62 -0.56
C VAL A 125 4.10 1.02 -0.74
N PHE A 126 4.35 2.17 -1.34
CA PHE A 126 5.69 2.62 -1.73
C PHE A 126 6.60 3.13 -0.61
N PRO A 127 6.10 3.66 0.52
CA PRO A 127 6.93 4.04 1.65
C PRO A 127 7.88 2.94 2.15
N MET A 128 7.49 1.68 2.02
CA MET A 128 8.35 0.55 2.41
C MET A 128 9.42 0.24 1.36
N ILE A 129 9.18 0.57 0.09
CA ILE A 129 10.12 0.34 -1.02
C ILE A 129 11.16 1.46 -1.10
N LEU A 130 10.78 2.67 -0.74
CA LEU A 130 11.59 3.87 -0.89
C LEU A 130 12.96 3.80 -0.20
N PRO A 131 13.10 3.32 1.05
CA PRO A 131 14.40 3.19 1.71
C PRO A 131 15.35 2.24 0.96
N ILE A 132 14.81 1.16 0.37
CA ILE A 132 15.56 0.15 -0.38
C ILE A 132 16.07 0.75 -1.70
N THR A 133 15.24 1.54 -2.37
CA THR A 133 15.56 2.19 -3.66
C THR A 133 16.32 3.49 -3.51
N LYS A 134 16.52 3.96 -2.26
CA LYS A 134 17.18 5.25 -1.95
C LYS A 134 16.53 6.44 -2.71
N GLY A 135 15.22 6.42 -2.85
CA GLY A 135 14.47 7.47 -3.54
C GLY A 135 14.58 7.48 -5.06
N ASN A 136 15.15 6.45 -5.68
CA ASN A 136 15.27 6.39 -7.15
C ASN A 136 13.91 6.04 -7.77
N VAL A 137 13.36 6.97 -8.57
CA VAL A 137 12.03 6.87 -9.19
C VAL A 137 11.92 5.62 -10.07
N VAL A 138 12.91 5.34 -10.94
CA VAL A 138 12.86 4.22 -11.88
C VAL A 138 12.89 2.88 -11.16
N LYS A 139 13.77 2.73 -10.17
CA LYS A 139 13.84 1.49 -9.37
C LYS A 139 12.56 1.27 -8.58
N THR A 140 12.02 2.33 -7.97
CA THR A 140 10.77 2.27 -7.21
C THR A 140 9.60 1.91 -8.12
N PHE A 141 9.56 2.46 -9.33
CA PHE A 141 8.53 2.14 -10.33
C PHE A 141 8.60 0.67 -10.76
N ILE A 142 9.77 0.14 -11.09
CA ILE A 142 9.93 -1.27 -11.49
C ILE A 142 9.51 -2.22 -10.38
N ILE A 143 9.97 -1.98 -9.15
CA ILE A 143 9.60 -2.81 -7.99
C ILE A 143 8.09 -2.72 -7.73
N GLY A 144 7.53 -1.51 -7.77
CA GLY A 144 6.09 -1.28 -7.62
C GLY A 144 5.27 -1.98 -8.70
N PHE A 145 5.70 -1.92 -9.95
CA PHE A 145 5.06 -2.61 -11.06
C PHE A 145 5.01 -4.13 -10.86
N ILE A 146 6.14 -4.74 -10.51
CA ILE A 146 6.21 -6.19 -10.22
C ILE A 146 5.31 -6.55 -9.04
N MET A 147 5.33 -5.73 -7.98
CA MET A 147 4.51 -5.94 -6.81
C MET A 147 3.01 -5.85 -7.13
N LEU A 148 2.58 -4.91 -7.95
CA LEU A 148 1.19 -4.77 -8.37
C LEU A 148 0.74 -5.92 -9.27
N LEU A 149 1.60 -6.36 -10.19
CA LEU A 149 1.32 -7.52 -11.04
C LEU A 149 1.10 -8.78 -10.20
N MET A 150 1.98 -9.04 -9.24
CA MET A 150 1.80 -10.14 -8.29
C MET A 150 0.55 -9.94 -7.43
N GLY A 151 0.34 -8.72 -6.94
CA GLY A 151 -0.79 -8.36 -6.09
C GLY A 151 -2.14 -8.65 -6.75
N LEU A 152 -2.32 -8.30 -8.02
CA LEU A 152 -3.55 -8.56 -8.77
C LEU A 152 -3.87 -10.06 -8.85
N LEU A 153 -2.88 -10.90 -9.09
CA LEU A 153 -3.05 -12.36 -9.12
C LEU A 153 -3.37 -12.93 -7.74
N LEU A 154 -2.68 -12.44 -6.70
CA LEU A 154 -2.92 -12.87 -5.32
C LEU A 154 -4.31 -12.46 -4.83
N VAL A 155 -4.76 -11.24 -5.16
CA VAL A 155 -6.11 -10.76 -4.85
C VAL A 155 -7.17 -11.61 -5.54
N THR A 156 -7.02 -11.90 -6.81
CA THR A 156 -7.95 -12.76 -7.56
C THR A 156 -8.09 -14.13 -6.88
N ASN A 157 -6.99 -14.70 -6.40
CA ASN A 157 -7.01 -15.97 -5.71
C ASN A 157 -7.69 -15.91 -4.32
N LEU A 158 -7.57 -14.76 -3.61
CA LEU A 158 -8.16 -14.57 -2.28
C LEU A 158 -9.60 -14.02 -2.32
N ALA A 159 -10.06 -13.47 -3.44
CA ALA A 159 -11.36 -12.82 -3.57
C ALA A 159 -12.55 -13.73 -3.15
N PRO A 160 -12.62 -15.01 -3.49
CA PRO A 160 -13.71 -15.90 -3.05
C PRO A 160 -13.80 -16.01 -1.52
N PHE A 161 -12.65 -16.11 -0.84
CA PHE A 161 -12.61 -16.23 0.62
C PHE A 161 -13.03 -14.94 1.30
N PHE A 162 -12.59 -13.79 0.76
CA PHE A 162 -13.00 -12.47 1.24
C PHE A 162 -14.50 -12.26 1.06
N THR A 163 -15.05 -12.66 -0.08
CA THR A 163 -16.48 -12.57 -0.39
C THR A 163 -17.31 -13.41 0.59
N GLN A 164 -16.89 -14.67 0.86
CA GLN A 164 -17.56 -15.52 1.83
C GLN A 164 -17.54 -14.91 3.23
N ALA A 165 -16.40 -14.39 3.68
CA ALA A 165 -16.29 -13.76 4.99
C ALA A 165 -17.21 -12.52 5.10
N ALA A 166 -17.29 -11.69 4.06
CA ALA A 166 -18.17 -10.54 4.02
C ALA A 166 -19.65 -10.95 4.05
N GLN A 167 -20.04 -11.97 3.29
CA GLN A 167 -21.39 -12.52 3.31
C GLN A 167 -21.78 -13.10 4.68
N ASP A 168 -20.87 -13.81 5.35
CA ASP A 168 -21.10 -14.33 6.71
C ASP A 168 -21.33 -13.18 7.70
N VAL A 169 -20.58 -12.09 7.59
CA VAL A 169 -20.78 -10.90 8.42
C VAL A 169 -22.13 -10.25 8.10
N TYR A 170 -22.48 -10.08 6.83
CA TYR A 170 -23.76 -9.53 6.41
C TYR A 170 -24.95 -10.35 6.98
N LEU A 171 -24.89 -11.68 6.88
CA LEU A 171 -25.93 -12.56 7.41
C LEU A 171 -26.09 -12.48 8.93
N ARG A 172 -25.01 -12.17 9.65
CA ARG A 172 -25.03 -12.02 11.12
C ARG A 172 -25.46 -10.65 11.60
N THR A 173 -25.06 -9.60 10.90
CA THR A 173 -25.23 -8.21 11.33
C THR A 173 -26.36 -7.48 10.62
N GLY A 174 -26.73 -7.91 9.41
CA GLY A 174 -27.64 -7.19 8.52
C GLY A 174 -27.10 -5.87 7.97
N ASP A 175 -25.79 -5.62 8.15
CA ASP A 175 -25.15 -4.36 7.74
C ASP A 175 -24.96 -4.32 6.22
N ALA A 176 -25.72 -3.44 5.57
CA ALA A 176 -25.67 -3.25 4.11
C ALA A 176 -24.29 -2.77 3.60
N ALA A 177 -23.44 -2.21 4.47
CA ALA A 177 -22.10 -1.76 4.09
C ALA A 177 -21.16 -2.92 3.71
N VAL A 178 -21.42 -4.14 4.21
CA VAL A 178 -20.64 -5.34 3.90
C VAL A 178 -21.33 -6.27 2.90
N ALA A 179 -22.52 -5.87 2.39
CA ALA A 179 -23.25 -6.65 1.40
C ALA A 179 -22.51 -6.64 0.05
N ILE A 180 -22.18 -7.81 -0.47
CA ILE A 180 -21.62 -7.98 -1.81
C ILE A 180 -22.75 -8.43 -2.75
N PRO A 181 -23.00 -7.72 -3.87
CA PRO A 181 -24.01 -8.12 -4.83
C PRO A 181 -23.75 -9.52 -5.40
N ALA A 182 -24.82 -10.26 -5.69
CA ALA A 182 -24.71 -11.58 -6.28
C ALA A 182 -23.94 -11.52 -7.62
N GLY A 183 -22.99 -12.42 -7.81
CA GLY A 183 -22.15 -12.48 -9.00
C GLY A 183 -20.90 -11.59 -8.97
N PHE A 184 -20.68 -10.84 -7.88
CA PHE A 184 -19.44 -10.08 -7.67
C PHE A 184 -18.59 -10.73 -6.58
N GLU A 185 -17.27 -10.62 -6.75
CA GLU A 185 -16.29 -10.99 -5.74
C GLU A 185 -15.60 -9.74 -5.21
N GLY A 186 -15.48 -9.65 -3.88
CA GLY A 186 -14.78 -8.57 -3.21
C GLY A 186 -13.34 -8.91 -2.91
N GLY A 187 -12.48 -7.91 -2.89
CA GLY A 187 -11.09 -8.07 -2.51
C GLY A 187 -10.44 -6.72 -2.18
N ALA A 188 -9.25 -6.76 -1.58
CA ALA A 188 -8.46 -5.59 -1.28
C ALA A 188 -7.02 -5.78 -1.75
N LEU A 189 -6.53 -4.88 -2.62
CA LEU A 189 -5.19 -4.98 -3.19
C LEU A 189 -4.10 -4.81 -2.13
N ASP A 190 -4.29 -3.91 -1.19
CA ASP A 190 -3.38 -3.62 -0.09
C ASP A 190 -3.16 -4.84 0.82
N PHE A 191 -4.22 -5.57 1.15
CA PHE A 191 -4.13 -6.78 1.97
C PHE A 191 -3.49 -7.94 1.20
N ALA A 192 -3.93 -8.21 -0.02
CA ALA A 192 -3.51 -9.38 -0.78
C ALA A 192 -2.24 -9.18 -1.61
N SER A 193 -1.75 -7.94 -1.75
CA SER A 193 -0.51 -7.64 -2.45
C SER A 193 0.76 -8.14 -1.73
N SER A 194 0.64 -8.62 -0.48
CA SER A 194 1.74 -9.24 0.25
C SER A 194 1.82 -10.75 -0.01
N PRO A 195 2.86 -11.26 -0.70
CA PRO A 195 3.06 -12.70 -0.89
C PRO A 195 3.15 -13.46 0.45
N LEU A 196 3.72 -12.82 1.46
CA LEU A 196 3.83 -13.41 2.80
C LEU A 196 2.45 -13.62 3.45
N ALA A 197 1.58 -12.61 3.36
CA ALA A 197 0.21 -12.72 3.87
C ALA A 197 -0.57 -13.83 3.14
N TRP A 198 -0.40 -13.95 1.83
CA TRP A 198 -0.99 -15.00 1.02
C TRP A 198 -0.51 -16.39 1.44
N ILE A 199 0.80 -16.58 1.63
CA ILE A 199 1.38 -17.85 2.11
C ILE A 199 0.83 -18.22 3.48
N ILE A 200 0.82 -17.27 4.42
CA ILE A 200 0.31 -17.47 5.78
C ILE A 200 -1.17 -17.87 5.74
N PHE A 201 -1.96 -17.16 4.94
CA PHE A 201 -3.39 -17.48 4.78
C PHE A 201 -3.60 -18.89 4.27
N HIS A 202 -2.95 -19.28 3.17
CA HIS A 202 -3.11 -20.61 2.57
C HIS A 202 -2.60 -21.73 3.49
N LEU A 203 -1.51 -21.49 4.19
CA LEU A 203 -0.98 -22.46 5.15
C LEU A 203 -1.98 -22.72 6.29
N THR A 204 -2.57 -21.65 6.85
CA THR A 204 -3.57 -21.80 7.92
C THR A 204 -4.90 -22.32 7.40
N TYR A 205 -5.33 -21.92 6.22
CA TYR A 205 -6.57 -22.39 5.63
C TYR A 205 -6.51 -23.90 5.30
N SER A 206 -5.41 -24.36 4.66
CA SER A 206 -5.23 -25.75 4.26
C SER A 206 -4.96 -26.70 5.43
N LEU A 207 -4.10 -26.29 6.35
CA LEU A 207 -3.66 -27.13 7.47
C LEU A 207 -4.42 -26.82 8.78
N LYS A 208 -5.33 -25.85 8.79
CA LYS A 208 -6.14 -25.46 9.95
C LYS A 208 -5.26 -25.27 11.21
N TRP A 209 -5.56 -26.02 12.28
CA TRP A 209 -4.82 -25.94 13.54
C TRP A 209 -3.35 -26.34 13.42
N ILE A 210 -3.00 -27.26 12.52
CA ILE A 210 -1.60 -27.67 12.27
C ILE A 210 -0.83 -26.49 11.65
N GLY A 211 -1.42 -25.80 10.68
CA GLY A 211 -0.83 -24.62 10.06
C GLY A 211 -0.59 -23.50 11.06
N ALA A 212 -1.55 -23.23 11.94
CA ALA A 212 -1.39 -22.27 13.02
C ALA A 212 -0.23 -22.67 13.96
N GLY A 213 -0.12 -23.95 14.34
CA GLY A 213 0.96 -24.48 15.15
C GLY A 213 2.34 -24.27 14.50
N ILE A 214 2.46 -24.55 13.19
CA ILE A 214 3.71 -24.35 12.43
C ILE A 214 4.10 -22.87 12.46
N LEU A 215 3.15 -21.95 12.25
CA LEU A 215 3.41 -20.51 12.28
C LEU A 215 3.88 -20.02 13.66
N VAL A 216 3.26 -20.54 14.73
CA VAL A 216 3.68 -20.21 16.10
C VAL A 216 5.11 -20.69 16.38
N ILE A 217 5.44 -21.94 15.99
CA ILE A 217 6.80 -22.48 16.15
C ILE A 217 7.80 -21.67 15.34
N PHE A 218 7.47 -21.35 14.09
CA PHE A 218 8.31 -20.56 13.21
C PHE A 218 8.55 -19.14 13.76
N THR A 219 7.50 -18.49 14.25
CA THR A 219 7.60 -17.16 14.88
C THR A 219 8.47 -17.21 16.13
N PHE A 220 8.29 -18.23 16.98
CA PHE A 220 9.10 -18.44 18.17
C PHE A 220 10.59 -18.68 17.82
N PHE A 221 10.85 -19.46 16.78
CA PHE A 221 12.20 -19.69 16.27
C PHE A 221 12.86 -18.39 15.79
N LEU A 222 12.14 -17.58 14.99
CA LEU A 222 12.63 -16.28 14.55
C LEU A 222 12.89 -15.33 15.72
N MET A 223 12.03 -15.33 16.72
CA MET A 223 12.19 -14.51 17.93
C MET A 223 13.45 -14.93 18.71
N MET A 224 13.69 -16.22 18.87
CA MET A 224 14.90 -16.73 19.51
C MET A 224 16.17 -16.38 18.73
N ARG A 225 16.12 -16.50 17.40
CA ARG A 225 17.24 -16.13 16.52
C ARG A 225 17.56 -14.64 16.62
N ASN A 226 16.53 -13.81 16.56
CA ASN A 226 16.67 -12.36 16.67
C ASN A 226 17.23 -11.93 18.05
N ARG A 227 16.78 -12.58 19.12
CA ARG A 227 17.32 -12.34 20.47
C ARG A 227 18.81 -12.68 20.57
N ARG A 228 19.28 -13.77 19.92
CA ARG A 228 20.71 -14.13 19.88
C ARG A 228 21.54 -13.11 19.10
N SER A 229 21.03 -12.60 17.98
CA SER A 229 21.70 -11.56 17.19
C SER A 229 21.94 -10.29 18.01
N ILE A 230 20.91 -9.80 18.72
CA ILE A 230 21.01 -8.61 19.56
C ILE A 230 22.00 -8.78 20.73
N THR A 231 22.12 -10.01 21.26
CA THR A 231 23.07 -10.29 22.37
C THR A 231 24.51 -10.42 21.87
N MET A 232 24.74 -10.76 20.61
CA MET A 232 26.10 -10.87 20.04
C MET A 232 26.68 -9.51 19.61
N ASP A 233 25.82 -8.58 19.13
CA ASP A 233 26.22 -7.21 18.78
C ASP A 233 26.56 -6.34 20.01
N ASN A 234 26.23 -6.80 21.21
CA ASN A 234 26.52 -6.13 22.48
C ASN A 234 27.78 -6.68 23.21
N LYS A 235 28.56 -7.59 22.61
CA LYS A 235 29.87 -8.04 23.06
C LYS A 235 30.93 -7.49 22.14
#